data_5b63ab82a1bf149ef1736625cefc9229
#
_entry.id   5b63ab82a1bf149ef1736625cefc9229
#
_cell.length_a   1.000
_cell.length_b   1.000
_cell.length_c   1.000
_cell.angle_alpha   90.00
_cell.angle_beta   90.00
_cell.angle_gamma   90.00
#
_symmetry.space_group_name_H-M   'P 1'
#
loop_
_entity.id
_entity.type
_entity.pdbx_description
1 polymer ?
#
loop_
_entity_poly.entity_id
_entity_poly.type
_entity_poly.pdbx_seq_one_letter_code
_entity_poly.pdbx_strand_id
1 'polypeptide(L)'
;MLSVAVGAVLGLAAVAAANGDKPTQFAIRVENTTQAEAFTASNGVKWSLAFSPGTAVVHTLKAPIFTAGKKDRGQGLEAQSEDGDPSTLAKSLVGGKGIKSVAVFNTPAGASAPGPITPGTAYETTISAVPGDRLSLTLMMGQSNDWFYAPAESGIELFKNGKAISGDISSQMMLWDAGTEVDQEAGIGSDQGPRQKGPNTGKAENGVVRRVQDGKTYSNAAAVLRVVIKPAR
;
A
#
# COMPACT_ATOMS: atom_id res chain seq x y z
N MET A 1 -39.83 -65.44 -30.13
CA MET A 1 -39.99 -64.16 -29.39
C MET A 1 -38.64 -63.83 -28.76
N LEU A 2 -37.87 -62.93 -29.39
CA LEU A 2 -36.55 -62.52 -28.89
C LEU A 2 -36.75 -61.23 -28.12
N SER A 3 -36.38 -61.23 -26.81
CA SER A 3 -36.41 -60.07 -25.96
C SER A 3 -35.04 -59.41 -26.03
N VAL A 4 -34.96 -58.14 -26.50
CA VAL A 4 -33.76 -57.34 -26.53
C VAL A 4 -33.75 -56.49 -25.30
N ALA A 5 -32.78 -56.73 -24.41
CA ALA A 5 -32.53 -55.87 -23.25
C ALA A 5 -31.64 -54.68 -23.65
N VAL A 6 -32.17 -53.47 -23.56
CA VAL A 6 -31.44 -52.24 -23.74
C VAL A 6 -30.79 -51.87 -22.40
N GLY A 7 -29.47 -52.01 -22.34
CA GLY A 7 -28.68 -51.56 -21.21
C GLY A 7 -28.44 -50.05 -21.26
N ALA A 8 -28.99 -49.32 -20.30
CA ALA A 8 -28.69 -47.88 -20.12
C ALA A 8 -27.29 -47.72 -19.44
N VAL A 9 -26.35 -47.17 -20.17
CA VAL A 9 -25.05 -46.74 -19.64
C VAL A 9 -25.27 -45.38 -18.99
N LEU A 10 -25.34 -45.31 -17.65
CA LEU A 10 -25.23 -44.06 -16.90
C LEU A 10 -23.76 -43.61 -16.94
N GLY A 11 -23.48 -42.62 -17.76
CA GLY A 11 -22.23 -41.90 -17.71
C GLY A 11 -22.16 -41.04 -16.42
N LEU A 12 -21.34 -41.45 -15.46
CA LEU A 12 -20.93 -40.56 -14.37
C LEU A 12 -20.09 -39.43 -14.98
N ALA A 13 -20.66 -38.24 -15.10
CA ALA A 13 -19.88 -37.02 -15.29
C ALA A 13 -19.14 -36.73 -13.97
N ALA A 14 -17.86 -36.99 -13.95
CA ALA A 14 -17.00 -36.51 -12.87
C ALA A 14 -17.00 -34.99 -12.90
N VAL A 15 -17.68 -34.36 -11.96
CA VAL A 15 -17.50 -32.94 -11.68
C VAL A 15 -16.11 -32.78 -11.12
N ALA A 16 -15.18 -32.27 -11.96
CA ALA A 16 -13.89 -31.83 -11.48
C ALA A 16 -14.13 -30.75 -10.42
N ALA A 17 -13.93 -31.07 -9.17
CA ALA A 17 -13.87 -30.09 -8.11
C ALA A 17 -12.75 -29.11 -8.50
N ALA A 18 -13.09 -27.86 -8.72
CA ALA A 18 -12.12 -26.80 -8.87
C ALA A 18 -11.27 -26.80 -7.59
N ASN A 19 -10.02 -27.26 -7.70
CA ASN A 19 -9.03 -27.14 -6.65
C ASN A 19 -8.79 -25.65 -6.44
N GLY A 20 -9.54 -25.03 -5.53
CA GLY A 20 -9.27 -23.68 -5.09
C GLY A 20 -7.86 -23.66 -4.49
N ASP A 21 -6.96 -22.89 -5.07
CA ASP A 21 -5.61 -22.74 -4.54
C ASP A 21 -5.68 -22.34 -3.07
N LYS A 22 -4.99 -23.08 -2.21
CA LYS A 22 -4.89 -22.71 -0.79
C LYS A 22 -4.22 -21.35 -0.69
N PRO A 23 -4.78 -20.41 0.06
CA PRO A 23 -4.15 -19.10 0.24
C PRO A 23 -2.75 -19.24 0.84
N THR A 24 -1.79 -18.55 0.26
CA THR A 24 -0.45 -18.37 0.82
C THR A 24 -0.46 -17.17 1.74
N GLN A 25 0.01 -17.35 2.97
CA GLN A 25 0.28 -16.26 3.89
C GLN A 25 1.58 -15.57 3.49
N PHE A 26 1.60 -14.24 3.51
CA PHE A 26 2.80 -13.44 3.28
C PHE A 26 3.04 -12.54 4.48
N ALA A 27 4.23 -12.59 5.05
CA ALA A 27 4.73 -11.59 5.97
C ALA A 27 5.31 -10.42 5.16
N ILE A 28 4.94 -9.21 5.51
CA ILE A 28 5.41 -7.96 4.90
C ILE A 28 6.08 -7.15 5.99
N ARG A 29 7.30 -6.69 5.74
CA ARG A 29 8.02 -5.73 6.59
C ARG A 29 8.28 -4.47 5.78
N VAL A 30 7.91 -3.33 6.34
CA VAL A 30 8.10 -1.99 5.78
C VAL A 30 9.03 -1.23 6.74
N GLU A 31 10.23 -0.92 6.31
CA GLU A 31 11.30 -0.36 7.15
C GLU A 31 11.71 1.02 6.66
N ASN A 32 11.87 1.96 7.58
CA ASN A 32 12.50 3.25 7.32
C ASN A 32 14.03 3.11 7.40
N THR A 33 14.69 3.15 6.26
CA THR A 33 16.15 2.93 6.15
C THR A 33 16.96 4.21 6.24
N THR A 34 16.34 5.35 6.49
CA THR A 34 17.04 6.64 6.60
C THR A 34 17.79 6.76 7.92
N GLN A 35 18.65 7.77 8.00
CA GLN A 35 19.29 8.22 9.24
C GLN A 35 18.49 9.38 9.83
N ALA A 36 18.66 9.60 11.13
CA ALA A 36 18.16 10.82 11.76
C ALA A 36 18.79 12.05 11.14
N GLU A 37 18.01 13.09 10.92
CA GLU A 37 18.46 14.38 10.36
C GLU A 37 19.19 14.27 9.00
N ALA A 38 18.84 13.23 8.21
CA ALA A 38 19.47 12.97 6.92
C ALA A 38 19.14 13.99 5.84
N PHE A 39 18.12 14.81 6.03
CA PHE A 39 17.66 15.79 5.06
C PHE A 39 17.83 17.20 5.58
N THR A 40 18.06 18.14 4.65
CA THR A 40 18.23 19.57 4.97
C THR A 40 17.32 20.40 4.09
N ALA A 41 16.50 21.22 4.69
CA ALA A 41 15.62 22.16 4.01
C ALA A 41 16.41 23.39 3.49
N SER A 42 15.78 24.20 2.62
CA SER A 42 16.40 25.38 2.00
C SER A 42 16.88 26.43 3.02
N ASN A 43 16.24 26.49 4.18
CA ASN A 43 16.58 27.37 5.30
C ASN A 43 17.67 26.79 6.24
N GLY A 44 18.25 25.62 5.89
CA GLY A 44 19.27 24.94 6.68
C GLY A 44 18.75 24.06 7.83
N VAL A 45 17.43 23.97 8.05
CA VAL A 45 16.86 23.09 9.06
C VAL A 45 17.06 21.64 8.64
N LYS A 46 17.65 20.85 9.53
CA LYS A 46 17.76 19.38 9.36
C LYS A 46 16.50 18.70 9.84
N TRP A 47 16.08 17.67 9.12
CA TRP A 47 14.90 16.90 9.46
C TRP A 47 15.04 15.41 9.19
N SER A 48 14.27 14.63 9.92
CA SER A 48 14.21 13.17 9.79
C SER A 48 12.96 12.77 9.03
N LEU A 49 13.12 11.83 8.12
CA LEU A 49 11.96 11.24 7.44
C LEU A 49 11.23 10.29 8.37
N ALA A 50 9.91 10.41 8.41
CA ALA A 50 9.03 9.45 9.06
C ALA A 50 7.96 8.99 8.07
N PHE A 51 7.45 7.78 8.26
CA PHE A 51 6.32 7.26 7.48
C PHE A 51 5.15 6.98 8.42
N SER A 52 3.96 7.39 7.99
CA SER A 52 2.74 7.16 8.75
C SER A 52 2.37 5.69 8.84
N PRO A 53 1.42 5.32 9.72
CA PRO A 53 0.57 4.15 9.52
C PRO A 53 0.08 4.02 8.09
N GLY A 54 -0.24 2.79 7.66
CA GLY A 54 -0.62 2.56 6.27
C GLY A 54 -1.61 1.42 6.07
N THR A 55 -2.01 1.26 4.82
CA THR A 55 -2.99 0.26 4.38
C THR A 55 -2.35 -0.71 3.38
N ALA A 56 -2.54 -2.01 3.59
CA ALA A 56 -2.19 -3.07 2.65
C ALA A 56 -3.48 -3.72 2.11
N VAL A 57 -3.58 -3.85 0.80
CA VAL A 57 -4.79 -4.33 0.10
C VAL A 57 -4.41 -5.47 -0.83
N VAL A 58 -5.04 -6.62 -0.64
CA VAL A 58 -4.99 -7.73 -1.61
C VAL A 58 -6.18 -7.61 -2.54
N HIS A 59 -5.94 -7.62 -3.84
CA HIS A 59 -6.97 -7.34 -4.85
C HIS A 59 -6.68 -7.96 -6.21
N THR A 60 -7.69 -7.94 -7.08
CA THR A 60 -7.59 -8.30 -8.51
C THR A 60 -7.85 -7.09 -9.43
N LEU A 61 -7.93 -5.88 -8.88
CA LEU A 61 -8.28 -4.66 -9.59
C LEU A 61 -7.05 -4.01 -10.24
N LYS A 62 -7.28 -3.19 -11.28
CA LYS A 62 -6.23 -2.38 -11.92
C LYS A 62 -5.79 -1.19 -11.08
N ALA A 63 -6.71 -0.62 -10.29
CA ALA A 63 -6.47 0.61 -9.53
C ALA A 63 -7.40 0.65 -8.28
N PRO A 64 -7.10 -0.12 -7.21
CA PRO A 64 -7.98 -0.18 -6.04
C PRO A 64 -8.00 1.11 -5.24
N ILE A 65 -6.87 1.80 -5.11
CA ILE A 65 -6.70 2.94 -4.21
C ILE A 65 -6.77 4.26 -4.98
N PHE A 66 -6.00 4.42 -6.04
CA PHE A 66 -5.95 5.65 -6.85
C PHE A 66 -5.83 5.33 -8.33
N THR A 67 -5.98 6.35 -9.17
CA THR A 67 -5.66 6.28 -10.60
C THR A 67 -4.78 7.46 -10.95
N ALA A 68 -3.58 7.22 -11.48
CA ALA A 68 -2.65 8.26 -11.89
C ALA A 68 -3.30 9.19 -12.94
N GLY A 69 -3.11 10.51 -12.77
CA GLY A 69 -3.73 11.54 -13.60
C GLY A 69 -5.22 11.77 -13.34
N LYS A 70 -5.80 11.22 -12.27
CA LYS A 70 -7.17 11.47 -11.82
C LYS A 70 -7.18 12.05 -10.42
N LYS A 71 -8.23 12.81 -10.10
CA LYS A 71 -8.46 13.32 -8.74
C LYS A 71 -8.66 12.17 -7.76
N ASP A 72 -8.40 12.43 -6.48
CA ASP A 72 -8.82 11.54 -5.40
C ASP A 72 -10.33 11.25 -5.50
N ARG A 73 -10.71 10.06 -5.10
CA ARG A 73 -12.08 9.55 -5.22
C ARG A 73 -12.94 9.82 -3.98
N GLY A 74 -12.38 10.48 -2.97
CA GLY A 74 -13.06 10.70 -1.69
C GLY A 74 -13.24 9.41 -0.87
N GLN A 75 -12.43 8.39 -1.11
CA GLN A 75 -12.50 7.11 -0.39
C GLN A 75 -11.51 7.01 0.77
N GLY A 76 -10.80 8.11 1.09
CA GLY A 76 -9.90 8.21 2.23
C GLY A 76 -8.40 8.22 1.87
N LEU A 77 -8.04 8.37 0.60
CA LEU A 77 -6.64 8.58 0.22
C LEU A 77 -6.13 9.92 0.74
N GLU A 78 -6.94 10.99 0.69
CA GLU A 78 -6.66 12.30 1.28
C GLU A 78 -6.24 12.16 2.75
N ALA A 79 -7.09 11.60 3.62
CA ALA A 79 -6.76 11.39 5.03
C ALA A 79 -5.50 10.51 5.24
N GLN A 80 -5.27 9.53 4.37
CA GLN A 80 -4.07 8.68 4.41
C GLN A 80 -2.82 9.46 4.05
N SER A 81 -2.89 10.39 3.08
CA SER A 81 -1.73 11.09 2.53
C SER A 81 -1.44 12.42 3.23
N GLU A 82 -2.44 13.08 3.83
CA GLU A 82 -2.30 14.34 4.57
C GLU A 82 -2.08 14.11 6.07
N ASP A 83 -2.90 13.24 6.66
CA ASP A 83 -2.94 13.04 8.11
C ASP A 83 -2.25 11.76 8.55
N GLY A 84 -1.89 10.89 7.63
CA GLY A 84 -1.36 9.56 7.92
C GLY A 84 -2.40 8.63 8.57
N ASP A 85 -3.69 8.91 8.41
CA ASP A 85 -4.79 8.08 8.92
C ASP A 85 -5.28 7.06 7.88
N PRO A 86 -4.96 5.76 8.03
CA PRO A 86 -5.38 4.70 7.12
C PRO A 86 -6.84 4.28 7.29
N SER A 87 -7.52 4.73 8.35
CA SER A 87 -8.79 4.14 8.81
C SER A 87 -9.92 4.30 7.79
N THR A 88 -10.09 5.50 7.23
CA THR A 88 -11.13 5.80 6.24
C THR A 88 -10.89 5.03 4.95
N LEU A 89 -9.65 5.01 4.45
CA LEU A 89 -9.27 4.27 3.25
C LEU A 89 -9.51 2.76 3.44
N ALA A 90 -9.02 2.20 4.53
CA ALA A 90 -9.20 0.79 4.83
C ALA A 90 -10.69 0.41 4.92
N LYS A 91 -11.49 1.21 5.64
CA LYS A 91 -12.94 0.99 5.78
C LYS A 91 -13.68 1.04 4.44
N SER A 92 -13.33 1.97 3.56
CA SER A 92 -13.97 2.13 2.25
C SER A 92 -13.70 0.96 1.31
N LEU A 93 -12.57 0.28 1.47
CA LEU A 93 -12.13 -0.83 0.61
C LEU A 93 -12.67 -2.19 1.08
N VAL A 94 -12.95 -2.36 2.37
CA VAL A 94 -13.45 -3.64 2.91
C VAL A 94 -14.75 -4.05 2.23
N GLY A 95 -14.79 -5.29 1.72
CA GLY A 95 -15.97 -5.85 1.03
C GLY A 95 -16.21 -5.33 -0.38
N GLY A 96 -15.33 -4.45 -0.88
CA GLY A 96 -15.41 -3.94 -2.26
C GLY A 96 -15.21 -5.07 -3.30
N LYS A 97 -15.91 -4.94 -4.44
CA LYS A 97 -15.78 -5.91 -5.54
C LYS A 97 -14.31 -5.98 -6.01
N GLY A 98 -13.73 -7.19 -6.01
CA GLY A 98 -12.34 -7.42 -6.41
C GLY A 98 -11.31 -7.12 -5.31
N ILE A 99 -11.73 -6.66 -4.14
CA ILE A 99 -10.91 -6.59 -2.93
C ILE A 99 -11.03 -7.94 -2.21
N LYS A 100 -9.88 -8.53 -1.88
CA LYS A 100 -9.78 -9.82 -1.19
C LYS A 100 -9.59 -9.66 0.31
N SER A 101 -8.69 -8.75 0.69
CA SER A 101 -8.46 -8.38 2.09
C SER A 101 -7.86 -6.99 2.20
N VAL A 102 -8.06 -6.37 3.36
CA VAL A 102 -7.49 -5.09 3.74
C VAL A 102 -6.87 -5.26 5.12
N ALA A 103 -5.62 -4.83 5.27
CA ALA A 103 -4.92 -4.81 6.55
C ALA A 103 -4.39 -3.40 6.81
N VAL A 104 -4.55 -2.92 8.04
CA VAL A 104 -3.90 -1.69 8.52
C VAL A 104 -2.65 -2.09 9.30
N PHE A 105 -1.53 -1.45 9.00
CA PHE A 105 -0.31 -1.54 9.80
C PHE A 105 -0.04 -0.17 10.42
N ASN A 106 -0.11 -0.09 11.73
CA ASN A 106 -0.08 1.17 12.47
C ASN A 106 0.81 1.17 13.71
N THR A 107 1.34 0.02 14.11
CA THR A 107 2.16 -0.11 15.29
C THR A 107 3.55 -0.55 14.89
N PRO A 108 4.59 0.25 15.14
CA PRO A 108 5.97 -0.14 14.84
C PRO A 108 6.36 -1.44 15.56
N ALA A 109 7.15 -2.27 14.89
CA ALA A 109 7.61 -3.54 15.46
C ALA A 109 8.34 -3.30 16.80
N GLY A 110 7.86 -3.99 17.85
CA GLY A 110 8.36 -3.82 19.23
C GLY A 110 7.78 -2.66 20.01
N ALA A 111 6.91 -1.82 19.39
CA ALA A 111 6.20 -0.75 20.10
C ALA A 111 4.90 -1.28 20.74
N SER A 112 4.44 -0.60 21.79
CA SER A 112 3.20 -0.91 22.51
C SER A 112 1.99 -0.09 22.04
N ALA A 113 2.19 0.91 21.19
CA ALA A 113 1.14 1.82 20.72
C ALA A 113 1.31 2.15 19.22
N PRO A 114 0.21 2.49 18.53
CA PRO A 114 0.26 3.02 17.17
C PRO A 114 1.11 4.28 17.07
N GLY A 115 1.75 4.46 15.93
CA GLY A 115 2.56 5.63 15.64
C GLY A 115 3.33 5.47 14.33
N PRO A 116 4.02 6.53 13.87
CA PRO A 116 4.84 6.49 12.67
C PRO A 116 6.11 5.66 12.87
N ILE A 117 6.66 5.13 11.79
CA ILE A 117 8.02 4.61 11.78
C ILE A 117 9.02 5.73 11.48
N THR A 118 9.98 5.86 12.38
CA THR A 118 11.12 6.77 12.31
C THR A 118 12.37 6.05 11.80
N PRO A 119 13.51 6.73 11.56
CA PRO A 119 14.74 6.10 11.10
C PRO A 119 15.10 4.84 11.89
N GLY A 120 15.33 3.74 11.18
CA GLY A 120 15.69 2.43 11.74
C GLY A 120 14.53 1.61 12.31
N THR A 121 13.29 2.10 12.28
CA THR A 121 12.11 1.33 12.74
C THR A 121 11.28 0.79 11.58
N ALA A 122 10.37 -0.16 11.84
CA ALA A 122 9.60 -0.82 10.81
C ALA A 122 8.18 -1.18 11.26
N TYR A 123 7.27 -1.30 10.30
CA TYR A 123 6.01 -2.02 10.46
C TYR A 123 6.13 -3.47 10.01
N GLU A 124 5.32 -4.33 10.60
CA GLU A 124 5.11 -5.70 10.16
C GLU A 124 3.62 -5.99 10.01
N THR A 125 3.24 -6.68 8.95
CA THR A 125 1.87 -7.12 8.73
C THR A 125 1.84 -8.43 7.97
N THR A 126 0.69 -9.08 7.96
CA THR A 126 0.49 -10.35 7.25
C THR A 126 -0.72 -10.25 6.35
N ILE A 127 -0.62 -10.79 5.15
CA ILE A 127 -1.72 -10.90 4.19
C ILE A 127 -1.85 -12.33 3.70
N SER A 128 -3.03 -12.69 3.18
CA SER A 128 -3.28 -13.95 2.49
C SER A 128 -3.64 -13.69 1.04
N ALA A 129 -3.08 -14.47 0.11
CA ALA A 129 -3.33 -14.32 -1.31
C ALA A 129 -3.28 -15.65 -2.05
N VAL A 130 -3.90 -15.71 -3.23
CA VAL A 130 -3.84 -16.83 -4.19
C VAL A 130 -3.23 -16.34 -5.53
N PRO A 131 -2.79 -17.24 -6.41
CA PRO A 131 -2.34 -16.85 -7.76
C PRO A 131 -3.32 -15.94 -8.48
N GLY A 132 -2.82 -14.85 -9.07
CA GLY A 132 -3.63 -13.80 -9.69
C GLY A 132 -3.94 -12.60 -8.81
N ASP A 133 -3.75 -12.71 -7.49
CA ASP A 133 -3.89 -11.58 -6.58
C ASP A 133 -2.66 -10.65 -6.64
N ARG A 134 -2.92 -9.37 -6.34
CA ARG A 134 -1.96 -8.28 -6.31
C ARG A 134 -1.98 -7.60 -4.95
N LEU A 135 -0.87 -6.97 -4.59
CA LEU A 135 -0.72 -6.16 -3.38
C LEU A 135 -0.61 -4.69 -3.75
N SER A 136 -1.50 -3.87 -3.23
CA SER A 136 -1.27 -2.43 -3.07
C SER A 136 -1.01 -2.11 -1.61
N LEU A 137 -0.10 -1.18 -1.35
CA LEU A 137 0.10 -0.63 -0.01
C LEU A 137 0.38 0.86 -0.11
N THR A 138 -0.05 1.60 0.92
CA THR A 138 0.15 3.05 1.02
C THR A 138 0.61 3.43 2.40
N LEU A 139 1.48 4.43 2.48
CA LEU A 139 1.87 5.11 3.72
C LEU A 139 2.31 6.53 3.37
N MET A 140 1.94 7.52 4.20
CA MET A 140 2.29 8.91 3.99
C MET A 140 3.79 9.15 4.21
N MET A 141 4.37 10.06 3.44
CA MET A 141 5.63 10.72 3.77
C MET A 141 5.36 11.81 4.81
N GLY A 142 5.64 11.56 6.08
CA GLY A 142 5.20 12.42 7.19
C GLY A 142 5.73 13.86 7.18
N GLN A 143 6.69 14.19 6.33
CA GLN A 143 7.26 15.54 6.16
C GLN A 143 6.82 16.20 4.85
N SER A 144 5.65 15.84 4.35
CA SER A 144 4.99 16.42 3.17
C SER A 144 3.57 16.84 3.51
N ASN A 145 2.91 17.50 2.59
CA ASN A 145 1.50 17.86 2.71
C ASN A 145 0.62 16.64 2.43
N ASP A 146 0.71 16.06 1.21
CA ASP A 146 -0.14 14.94 0.79
C ASP A 146 0.62 13.87 -0.01
N TRP A 147 1.94 13.74 0.21
CA TRP A 147 2.72 12.73 -0.50
C TRP A 147 2.67 11.38 0.18
N PHE A 148 2.54 10.33 -0.62
CA PHE A 148 2.48 8.96 -0.13
C PHE A 148 3.32 8.00 -0.96
N TYR A 149 3.85 6.97 -0.31
CA TYR A 149 4.52 5.86 -1.00
C TYR A 149 3.51 4.76 -1.31
N ALA A 150 3.52 4.32 -2.56
CA ALA A 150 2.73 3.20 -3.05
C ALA A 150 3.40 2.57 -4.27
N PRO A 151 3.09 1.32 -4.64
CA PRO A 151 3.45 0.81 -5.95
C PRO A 151 2.69 1.55 -7.06
N ALA A 152 2.88 1.13 -8.33
CA ALA A 152 2.01 1.55 -9.40
C ALA A 152 0.54 1.27 -9.05
N GLU A 153 -0.39 2.03 -9.60
CA GLU A 153 -1.84 1.93 -9.29
C GLU A 153 -2.40 0.50 -9.38
N SER A 154 -1.80 -0.34 -10.22
CA SER A 154 -2.19 -1.74 -10.36
C SER A 154 -1.65 -2.67 -9.27
N GLY A 155 -0.82 -2.17 -8.35
CA GLY A 155 -0.21 -2.99 -7.30
C GLY A 155 0.89 -3.93 -7.81
N ILE A 156 1.39 -4.77 -6.92
CA ILE A 156 2.48 -5.73 -7.12
C ILE A 156 1.90 -7.13 -7.29
N GLU A 157 2.34 -7.89 -8.28
CA GLU A 157 1.98 -9.30 -8.44
C GLU A 157 2.58 -10.14 -7.32
N LEU A 158 1.73 -10.89 -6.60
CA LEU A 158 2.15 -11.74 -5.49
C LEU A 158 2.66 -13.11 -5.93
N PHE A 159 2.41 -13.48 -7.18
CA PHE A 159 2.84 -14.75 -7.75
C PHE A 159 3.42 -14.54 -9.15
N LYS A 160 4.55 -15.22 -9.45
CA LYS A 160 5.14 -15.31 -10.79
C LYS A 160 5.22 -16.77 -11.20
N ASN A 161 4.66 -17.12 -12.35
CA ASN A 161 4.61 -18.52 -12.83
C ASN A 161 4.06 -19.49 -11.78
N GLY A 162 2.99 -19.11 -11.09
CA GLY A 162 2.34 -19.89 -10.03
C GLY A 162 3.12 -19.99 -8.72
N LYS A 163 4.30 -19.38 -8.61
CA LYS A 163 5.13 -19.37 -7.38
C LYS A 163 4.98 -18.05 -6.64
N ALA A 164 4.78 -18.11 -5.33
CA ALA A 164 4.77 -16.93 -4.46
C ALA A 164 6.10 -16.17 -4.56
N ILE A 165 6.03 -14.84 -4.69
CA ILE A 165 7.23 -13.99 -4.68
C ILE A 165 7.82 -13.93 -3.27
N SER A 166 9.12 -13.66 -3.19
CA SER A 166 9.83 -13.47 -1.93
C SER A 166 11.02 -12.54 -2.16
N GLY A 167 11.33 -11.72 -1.17
CA GLY A 167 12.49 -10.83 -1.19
C GLY A 167 12.14 -9.36 -1.08
N ASP A 168 13.08 -8.53 -1.48
CA ASP A 168 12.98 -7.07 -1.48
C ASP A 168 12.18 -6.59 -2.69
N ILE A 169 11.11 -5.84 -2.44
CA ILE A 169 10.23 -5.25 -3.45
C ILE A 169 10.25 -3.71 -3.43
N SER A 170 11.21 -3.12 -2.74
CA SER A 170 11.31 -1.66 -2.56
C SER A 170 11.39 -0.89 -3.88
N SER A 171 12.04 -1.46 -4.90
CA SER A 171 12.14 -0.87 -6.23
C SER A 171 10.81 -0.73 -6.97
N GLN A 172 9.76 -1.41 -6.52
CA GLN A 172 8.40 -1.28 -7.05
C GLN A 172 7.58 -0.19 -6.34
N MET A 173 8.11 0.36 -5.24
CA MET A 173 7.49 1.49 -4.54
C MET A 173 7.88 2.81 -5.22
N MET A 174 6.99 3.77 -5.14
CA MET A 174 7.11 5.07 -5.76
C MET A 174 6.56 6.14 -4.83
N LEU A 175 7.09 7.37 -4.90
CA LEU A 175 6.50 8.52 -4.24
C LEU A 175 5.45 9.14 -5.17
N TRP A 176 4.25 9.33 -4.63
CA TRP A 176 3.09 9.93 -5.26
C TRP A 176 2.66 11.15 -4.46
N ASP A 177 2.07 12.09 -5.12
CA ASP A 177 1.37 13.26 -4.63
C ASP A 177 -0.13 12.99 -4.86
N ALA A 178 -0.96 13.16 -3.84
CA ALA A 178 -2.39 12.90 -3.94
C ALA A 178 -3.14 14.01 -4.68
N GLY A 179 -2.54 15.21 -4.79
CA GLY A 179 -3.13 16.39 -5.43
C GLY A 179 -4.29 16.99 -4.63
N THR A 180 -4.30 16.73 -3.33
CA THR A 180 -5.38 17.18 -2.43
C THR A 180 -4.99 18.45 -1.69
N GLU A 181 -3.74 18.60 -1.30
CA GLU A 181 -3.22 19.77 -0.59
C GLU A 181 -2.05 20.43 -1.32
N VAL A 182 -1.98 21.77 -1.30
CA VAL A 182 -0.90 22.54 -1.93
C VAL A 182 0.43 22.24 -1.25
N ASP A 183 1.41 21.81 -2.05
CA ASP A 183 2.75 21.47 -1.59
C ASP A 183 3.47 22.65 -0.92
N GLN A 184 4.04 22.36 0.24
CA GLN A 184 5.04 23.18 0.91
C GLN A 184 6.40 22.45 0.83
N GLU A 185 7.50 23.15 1.09
CA GLU A 185 8.81 22.52 1.12
C GLU A 185 8.85 21.40 2.17
N ALA A 186 9.26 20.20 1.76
CA ALA A 186 9.34 19.03 2.64
C ALA A 186 10.24 19.30 3.86
N GLY A 187 9.76 18.94 5.03
CA GLY A 187 10.47 19.06 6.30
C GLY A 187 10.22 20.35 7.07
N ILE A 188 9.67 21.42 6.47
CA ILE A 188 9.47 22.72 7.13
C ILE A 188 8.08 23.34 6.93
N GLY A 189 7.23 22.76 6.07
CA GLY A 189 5.88 23.28 5.85
C GLY A 189 5.02 23.23 7.12
N SER A 190 4.23 24.29 7.38
CA SER A 190 3.38 24.44 8.57
C SER A 190 2.21 23.45 8.61
N ASP A 191 1.76 23.03 7.44
CA ASP A 191 0.58 22.18 7.29
C ASP A 191 0.95 20.69 7.10
N GLN A 192 2.22 20.35 7.22
CA GLN A 192 2.71 18.97 7.19
C GLN A 192 2.50 18.25 8.51
N GLY A 193 2.22 16.95 8.49
CA GLY A 193 1.82 16.12 9.61
C GLY A 193 2.46 16.43 10.99
N PRO A 194 3.79 16.62 11.13
CA PRO A 194 4.38 16.95 12.43
C PRO A 194 4.08 18.36 12.96
N ARG A 195 3.57 19.26 12.14
CA ARG A 195 3.41 20.70 12.45
C ARG A 195 1.99 21.21 12.26
N GLN A 196 1.17 20.49 11.52
CA GLN A 196 -0.23 20.88 11.27
C GLN A 196 -1.02 20.97 12.59
N LYS A 197 -2.01 21.88 12.63
CA LYS A 197 -2.83 22.15 13.81
C LYS A 197 -3.90 21.09 14.06
N GLY A 198 -4.17 20.26 13.06
CA GLY A 198 -5.16 19.20 13.09
C GLY A 198 -5.35 18.61 11.70
N PRO A 199 -6.16 17.56 11.56
CA PRO A 199 -6.44 16.95 10.28
C PRO A 199 -7.04 17.92 9.26
N ASN A 200 -6.69 17.75 7.98
CA ASN A 200 -7.24 18.52 6.85
C ASN A 200 -7.17 20.05 7.08
N THR A 201 -5.98 20.57 7.41
CA THR A 201 -5.78 22.00 7.76
C THR A 201 -5.05 22.80 6.70
N GLY A 202 -4.51 22.21 5.69
CA GLY A 202 -3.78 22.88 4.62
C GLY A 202 -4.68 23.51 3.56
N LYS A 203 -4.07 24.13 2.57
CA LYS A 203 -4.76 24.73 1.45
C LYS A 203 -5.05 23.67 0.39
N ALA A 204 -6.33 23.41 0.08
CA ALA A 204 -6.74 22.46 -0.94
C ALA A 204 -6.15 22.81 -2.34
N GLU A 205 -5.51 21.81 -2.98
CA GLU A 205 -4.95 21.94 -4.33
C GLU A 205 -6.00 21.69 -5.42
N ASN A 206 -6.90 20.72 -5.20
CA ASN A 206 -7.85 20.21 -6.19
C ASN A 206 -7.16 19.63 -7.44
N GLY A 207 -5.97 19.08 -7.28
CA GLY A 207 -5.12 18.51 -8.31
C GLY A 207 -5.50 17.09 -8.71
N VAL A 208 -4.51 16.35 -9.21
CA VAL A 208 -4.65 14.94 -9.59
C VAL A 208 -3.50 14.13 -9.00
N VAL A 209 -3.71 12.85 -8.77
CA VAL A 209 -2.65 11.95 -8.30
C VAL A 209 -1.54 11.89 -9.35
N ARG A 210 -0.32 12.22 -8.96
CA ARG A 210 0.85 12.29 -9.85
C ARG A 210 2.12 11.77 -9.17
N ARG A 211 3.12 11.43 -9.97
CA ARG A 211 4.44 11.03 -9.48
C ARG A 211 5.23 12.24 -8.99
N VAL A 212 5.83 12.14 -7.82
CA VAL A 212 6.85 13.10 -7.37
C VAL A 212 8.21 12.68 -7.93
N GLN A 213 8.83 13.55 -8.73
CA GLN A 213 10.11 13.34 -9.40
C GLN A 213 10.95 14.61 -9.34
N ASP A 214 11.18 15.12 -8.13
CA ASP A 214 11.88 16.36 -7.85
C ASP A 214 13.42 16.22 -7.76
N GLY A 215 13.94 15.01 -7.99
CA GLY A 215 15.37 14.69 -7.94
C GLY A 215 15.93 14.58 -6.51
N LYS A 216 15.10 14.68 -5.49
CA LYS A 216 15.53 14.49 -4.10
C LYS A 216 15.64 13.00 -3.75
N THR A 217 16.44 12.69 -2.74
CA THR A 217 16.63 11.29 -2.30
C THR A 217 15.34 10.61 -1.91
N TYR A 218 14.42 11.31 -1.24
CA TYR A 218 13.13 10.77 -0.82
C TYR A 218 12.18 10.47 -1.98
N SER A 219 12.36 11.07 -3.17
CA SER A 219 11.57 10.72 -4.36
C SER A 219 11.95 9.37 -4.98
N ASN A 220 13.13 8.82 -4.59
CA ASN A 220 13.51 7.43 -4.85
C ASN A 220 13.12 6.55 -3.66
N ALA A 221 11.97 5.90 -3.70
CA ALA A 221 11.46 5.10 -2.59
C ALA A 221 12.48 4.08 -2.06
N ALA A 222 13.20 3.36 -2.93
CA ALA A 222 14.17 2.35 -2.52
C ALA A 222 15.41 2.91 -1.80
N ALA A 223 15.62 4.23 -1.85
CA ALA A 223 16.70 4.88 -1.11
C ALA A 223 16.34 5.20 0.36
N VAL A 224 15.06 5.20 0.70
CA VAL A 224 14.56 5.63 2.01
C VAL A 224 13.65 4.62 2.69
N LEU A 225 13.07 3.70 1.91
CA LEU A 225 12.09 2.73 2.35
C LEU A 225 12.50 1.33 1.89
N ARG A 226 12.51 0.35 2.79
CA ARG A 226 12.70 -1.05 2.45
C ARG A 226 11.43 -1.83 2.67
N VAL A 227 10.93 -2.48 1.63
CA VAL A 227 9.77 -3.36 1.70
C VAL A 227 10.20 -4.78 1.36
N VAL A 228 10.05 -5.68 2.32
CA VAL A 228 10.38 -7.10 2.15
C VAL A 228 9.13 -7.93 2.31
N ILE A 229 8.91 -8.85 1.37
CA ILE A 229 7.80 -9.81 1.42
C ILE A 229 8.36 -11.23 1.49
N LYS A 230 7.74 -12.08 2.32
CA LYS A 230 8.10 -13.49 2.45
C LYS A 230 6.85 -14.35 2.61
N PRO A 231 6.69 -15.44 1.84
CA PRO A 231 5.68 -16.44 2.15
C PRO A 231 5.93 -16.98 3.56
N ALA A 232 4.90 -16.98 4.41
CA ALA A 232 4.96 -17.67 5.70
C ALA A 232 4.90 -19.18 5.46
N ARG A 233 5.67 -19.92 6.20
CA ARG A 233 5.71 -21.38 6.15
C ARG A 233 4.57 -21.99 6.95
#